data_88a1603d3aa1a869d32512d78c4f90a5
#
_entry.id   88a1603d3aa1a869d32512d78c4f90a5
#
_cell.length_a   1.000
_cell.length_b   1.000
_cell.length_c   1.000
_cell.angle_alpha   90.00
_cell.angle_beta   90.00
_cell.angle_gamma   90.00
#
_symmetry.space_group_name_H-M   'P 1'
#
loop_
_entity.id
_entity.type
_entity.pdbx_description
1 polymer ?
#
loop_
_entity_poly.entity_id
_entity_poly.type
_entity_poly.pdbx_seq_one_letter_code
_entity_poly.pdbx_strand_id
1 'polypeptide(L)'
;MTRRDFILNTTLAASTFTLMPSLALAEGTEFPVVRVPEAKRKFKSPAVEKVIAKVQSSIGNKELAWMFGNCFPNTLDTTVDFEIINGRPDTYVITGDIDAMWLRDSSAQVWPYLPLMKEDPQLQQLIAGTINRQTRFVLLDPYANAFYKDPNKVSEWKSDLTDMKPGVHERKWEVDSLCYTIRLAHGYWKASGDTSPFDDAWHQAISTIVRTFREQQRKNGKGPYHFMRRTETQTDTVPGRGYGNPAKPVGLICSMFRPSDDATVFPYLVPANFFAVVSLRQAAEMLEKIHQDTTLAADCRALATEVEKALEEYAIVHHAKFGSVYPYEVDAYGDYYCIDDGNVPSLLSLPYLGAVKTNDKTYQNTRHLILSDANPYYCQGKAANGPGGPHVGMDMIWPLGLIVQGLTSTNSQEIRECLTTLQKTHAGTGFIHEAFNKDNPNKFTRAWFAWANTIFGELMLKTFNERPDLLN
;
A
#
# COMPACT_ATOMS: atom_id res chain seq x y z
N MET A 1 -21.99 12.39 9.48
CA MET A 1 -21.89 10.93 9.59
C MET A 1 -20.54 10.62 10.20
N THR A 2 -20.49 9.89 11.30
CA THR A 2 -19.20 9.51 11.90
C THR A 2 -18.70 8.23 11.22
N ARG A 3 -17.39 7.95 11.31
CA ARG A 3 -16.77 6.69 10.82
C ARG A 3 -17.47 5.45 11.40
N ARG A 4 -18.05 5.61 12.59
CA ARG A 4 -18.87 4.59 13.26
C ARG A 4 -20.20 4.39 12.55
N ASP A 5 -20.79 5.43 11.99
CA ASP A 5 -22.02 5.35 11.20
C ASP A 5 -21.77 4.71 9.82
N PHE A 6 -20.57 4.90 9.25
CA PHE A 6 -20.13 4.22 8.03
C PHE A 6 -19.91 2.72 8.30
N ILE A 7 -19.25 2.37 9.40
CA ILE A 7 -19.07 0.97 9.82
C ILE A 7 -20.43 0.35 10.23
N LEU A 8 -21.31 1.09 10.87
CA LEU A 8 -22.69 0.64 11.22
C LEU A 8 -23.60 0.58 9.99
N ASN A 9 -23.48 1.51 9.03
CA ASN A 9 -24.26 1.47 7.79
C ASN A 9 -23.74 0.42 6.80
N THR A 10 -22.44 0.13 6.78
CA THR A 10 -21.91 -1.04 6.04
C THR A 10 -22.30 -2.35 6.73
N THR A 11 -22.46 -2.37 8.06
CA THR A 11 -22.99 -3.54 8.77
C THR A 11 -24.50 -3.71 8.52
N LEU A 12 -25.25 -2.64 8.28
CA LEU A 12 -26.67 -2.70 7.88
C LEU A 12 -26.84 -3.03 6.38
N ALA A 13 -25.90 -2.64 5.51
CA ALA A 13 -25.87 -3.13 4.13
C ALA A 13 -25.42 -4.59 4.04
N ALA A 14 -24.62 -5.09 5.00
CA ALA A 14 -24.30 -6.50 5.15
C ALA A 14 -25.48 -7.34 5.69
N SER A 15 -26.50 -6.75 6.32
CA SER A 15 -27.70 -7.46 6.76
C SER A 15 -28.67 -7.82 5.62
N THR A 16 -28.44 -7.38 4.38
CA THR A 16 -29.09 -7.91 3.17
C THR A 16 -28.31 -9.07 2.51
N PHE A 17 -27.20 -9.48 3.07
CA PHE A 17 -26.59 -10.79 2.82
C PHE A 17 -27.19 -11.90 3.70
N THR A 18 -28.47 -11.81 3.99
CA THR A 18 -29.26 -12.91 4.52
C THR A 18 -29.46 -13.92 3.40
N LEU A 19 -29.02 -15.14 3.64
CA LEU A 19 -29.06 -16.30 2.78
C LEU A 19 -28.03 -16.22 1.62
N MET A 20 -26.74 -16.39 1.98
CA MET A 20 -25.90 -17.13 1.04
C MET A 20 -26.65 -18.46 0.77
N PRO A 21 -27.05 -18.76 -0.48
CA PRO A 21 -27.41 -20.12 -0.83
C PRO A 21 -26.24 -20.97 -0.36
N SER A 22 -26.50 -22.09 0.29
CA SER A 22 -25.50 -23.10 0.60
C SER A 22 -24.59 -23.20 -0.63
N LEU A 23 -23.33 -22.74 -0.50
CA LEU A 23 -22.35 -22.80 -1.58
C LEU A 23 -22.29 -24.28 -1.97
N ALA A 24 -22.92 -24.62 -3.08
CA ALA A 24 -22.88 -25.96 -3.60
C ALA A 24 -21.42 -26.25 -3.91
N LEU A 25 -20.83 -27.21 -3.21
CA LEU A 25 -19.57 -27.81 -3.64
C LEU A 25 -19.85 -28.35 -5.06
N ALA A 26 -19.11 -27.86 -6.04
CA ALA A 26 -19.05 -28.53 -7.34
C ALA A 26 -18.60 -29.97 -7.08
N GLU A 27 -19.29 -30.95 -7.63
CA GLU A 27 -18.95 -32.38 -7.43
C GLU A 27 -17.45 -32.59 -7.67
N GLY A 28 -16.72 -33.00 -6.63
CA GLY A 28 -15.26 -33.26 -6.68
C GLY A 28 -14.33 -32.11 -6.18
N THR A 29 -14.85 -30.98 -5.67
CA THR A 29 -14.01 -29.91 -5.11
C THR A 29 -14.03 -29.92 -3.58
N GLU A 30 -12.85 -29.96 -2.97
CA GLU A 30 -12.67 -29.89 -1.50
C GLU A 30 -13.01 -28.50 -0.93
N PHE A 31 -12.96 -27.43 -1.76
CA PHE A 31 -13.20 -26.04 -1.38
C PHE A 31 -14.30 -25.40 -2.24
N PRO A 32 -15.06 -24.43 -1.66
CA PRO A 32 -16.13 -23.76 -2.41
C PRO A 32 -15.60 -22.88 -3.54
N VAL A 33 -16.39 -22.70 -4.60
CA VAL A 33 -16.09 -21.76 -5.68
C VAL A 33 -16.50 -20.36 -5.22
N VAL A 34 -15.52 -19.53 -4.87
CA VAL A 34 -15.72 -18.16 -4.37
C VAL A 34 -15.18 -17.09 -5.34
N ARG A 35 -14.32 -17.46 -6.26
CA ARG A 35 -13.83 -16.56 -7.32
C ARG A 35 -14.97 -16.12 -8.22
N VAL A 36 -14.98 -14.83 -8.60
CA VAL A 36 -16.00 -14.26 -9.50
C VAL A 36 -16.11 -15.09 -10.79
N PRO A 37 -17.35 -15.48 -11.22
CA PRO A 37 -17.57 -16.20 -12.47
C PRO A 37 -16.93 -15.49 -13.65
N GLU A 38 -16.37 -16.22 -14.58
CA GLU A 38 -15.58 -15.67 -15.69
C GLU A 38 -16.30 -14.59 -16.49
N ALA A 39 -17.60 -14.75 -16.72
CA ALA A 39 -18.43 -13.78 -17.44
C ALA A 39 -18.61 -12.42 -16.73
N LYS A 40 -18.31 -12.37 -15.42
CA LYS A 40 -18.43 -11.16 -14.59
C LYS A 40 -17.08 -10.51 -14.28
N ARG A 41 -15.98 -11.13 -14.67
CA ARG A 41 -14.63 -10.57 -14.44
C ARG A 41 -14.42 -9.31 -15.26
N LYS A 42 -13.84 -8.30 -14.64
CA LYS A 42 -13.57 -6.99 -15.24
C LYS A 42 -12.49 -7.04 -16.30
N PHE A 43 -11.45 -7.82 -16.04
CA PHE A 43 -10.32 -8.02 -16.97
C PHE A 43 -9.84 -9.47 -16.90
N LYS A 44 -9.47 -10.02 -18.06
CA LYS A 44 -8.97 -11.38 -18.17
C LYS A 44 -7.57 -11.35 -18.78
N SER A 45 -6.60 -11.89 -18.05
CA SER A 45 -5.22 -12.00 -18.49
C SER A 45 -4.86 -13.48 -18.69
N PRO A 46 -4.60 -13.91 -19.93
CA PRO A 46 -4.12 -15.28 -20.18
C PRO A 46 -2.83 -15.61 -19.45
N ALA A 47 -1.92 -14.65 -19.28
CA ALA A 47 -0.67 -14.83 -18.56
C ALA A 47 -0.92 -15.08 -17.06
N VAL A 48 -1.86 -14.35 -16.44
CA VAL A 48 -2.24 -14.56 -15.05
C VAL A 48 -2.92 -15.91 -14.83
N GLU A 49 -3.86 -16.30 -15.72
CA GLU A 49 -4.52 -17.61 -15.64
C GLU A 49 -3.53 -18.77 -15.78
N LYS A 50 -2.55 -18.66 -16.67
CA LYS A 50 -1.46 -19.64 -16.82
C LYS A 50 -0.64 -19.81 -15.54
N VAL A 51 -0.33 -18.68 -14.86
CA VAL A 51 0.39 -18.70 -13.58
C VAL A 51 -0.45 -19.36 -12.49
N ILE A 52 -1.75 -19.03 -12.40
CA ILE A 52 -2.68 -19.64 -11.45
C ILE A 52 -2.71 -21.14 -11.63
N ALA A 53 -2.94 -21.62 -12.85
CA ALA A 53 -2.99 -23.05 -13.16
C ALA A 53 -1.68 -23.77 -12.80
N LYS A 54 -0.51 -23.14 -13.12
CA LYS A 54 0.80 -23.67 -12.79
C LYS A 54 0.99 -23.82 -11.28
N VAL A 55 0.72 -22.78 -10.49
CA VAL A 55 0.88 -22.81 -9.04
C VAL A 55 -0.07 -23.83 -8.41
N GLN A 56 -1.35 -23.80 -8.78
CA GLN A 56 -2.37 -24.72 -8.23
C GLN A 56 -2.07 -26.19 -8.50
N SER A 57 -1.49 -26.52 -9.66
CA SER A 57 -1.12 -27.89 -9.99
C SER A 57 0.19 -28.36 -9.35
N SER A 58 1.04 -27.44 -8.88
CA SER A 58 2.41 -27.74 -8.46
C SER A 58 2.58 -27.79 -6.94
N ILE A 59 1.73 -27.12 -6.16
CA ILE A 59 1.86 -27.06 -4.69
C ILE A 59 1.02 -28.14 -4.01
N GLY A 60 1.57 -28.71 -2.93
CA GLY A 60 0.92 -29.79 -2.17
C GLY A 60 -0.22 -29.30 -1.27
N ASN A 61 -0.09 -28.10 -0.69
CA ASN A 61 -1.11 -27.50 0.16
C ASN A 61 -2.31 -27.01 -0.68
N LYS A 62 -3.39 -27.81 -0.70
CA LYS A 62 -4.59 -27.54 -1.52
C LYS A 62 -5.35 -26.26 -1.11
N GLU A 63 -5.35 -25.91 0.18
CA GLU A 63 -6.01 -24.70 0.66
C GLU A 63 -5.26 -23.44 0.25
N LEU A 64 -3.92 -23.41 0.37
CA LEU A 64 -3.11 -22.31 -0.16
C LEU A 64 -3.23 -22.20 -1.70
N ALA A 65 -3.33 -23.35 -2.42
CA ALA A 65 -3.58 -23.36 -3.85
C ALA A 65 -4.92 -22.71 -4.21
N TRP A 66 -5.97 -23.05 -3.47
CA TRP A 66 -7.30 -22.48 -3.62
C TRP A 66 -7.31 -20.98 -3.29
N MET A 67 -6.74 -20.56 -2.16
CA MET A 67 -6.63 -19.15 -1.78
C MET A 67 -5.84 -18.35 -2.84
N PHE A 68 -4.74 -18.89 -3.34
CA PHE A 68 -3.97 -18.23 -4.40
C PHE A 68 -4.81 -17.99 -5.66
N GLY A 69 -5.58 -18.97 -6.09
CA GLY A 69 -6.48 -18.87 -7.25
C GLY A 69 -7.60 -17.84 -7.08
N ASN A 70 -7.97 -17.48 -5.85
CA ASN A 70 -8.97 -16.45 -5.54
C ASN A 70 -8.31 -15.08 -5.36
N CYS A 71 -7.22 -15.01 -4.59
CA CYS A 71 -6.59 -13.77 -4.17
C CYS A 71 -5.74 -13.13 -5.28
N PHE A 72 -4.89 -13.92 -5.95
CA PHE A 72 -3.96 -13.37 -6.94
C PHE A 72 -4.66 -12.62 -8.08
N PRO A 73 -5.76 -13.12 -8.68
CA PRO A 73 -6.47 -12.41 -9.75
C PRO A 73 -7.49 -11.37 -9.24
N ASN A 74 -7.69 -11.22 -7.92
CA ASN A 74 -8.81 -10.46 -7.36
C ASN A 74 -8.90 -9.03 -7.90
N THR A 75 -7.76 -8.33 -8.01
CA THR A 75 -7.71 -6.98 -8.60
C THR A 75 -8.23 -6.97 -10.03
N LEU A 76 -7.75 -7.85 -10.89
CA LEU A 76 -8.15 -7.91 -12.30
C LEU A 76 -9.61 -8.35 -12.44
N ASP A 77 -10.03 -9.30 -11.60
CA ASP A 77 -11.39 -9.84 -11.66
C ASP A 77 -12.46 -8.79 -11.23
N THR A 78 -12.11 -7.85 -10.29
CA THR A 78 -13.16 -7.13 -9.57
C THR A 78 -13.00 -5.62 -9.50
N THR A 79 -11.78 -5.07 -9.59
CA THR A 79 -11.53 -3.66 -9.23
C THR A 79 -11.11 -2.76 -10.37
N VAL A 80 -10.70 -3.32 -11.50
CA VAL A 80 -10.21 -2.54 -12.63
C VAL A 80 -11.34 -2.11 -13.56
N ASP A 81 -11.23 -0.89 -14.07
CA ASP A 81 -12.05 -0.36 -15.16
C ASP A 81 -11.08 0.17 -16.21
N PHE A 82 -10.82 -0.67 -17.22
CA PHE A 82 -9.85 -0.43 -18.28
C PHE A 82 -10.53 -0.03 -19.58
N GLU A 83 -10.07 1.06 -20.18
CA GLU A 83 -10.56 1.57 -21.45
C GLU A 83 -9.44 2.23 -22.27
N ILE A 84 -9.70 2.42 -23.56
CA ILE A 84 -8.82 3.20 -24.43
C ILE A 84 -9.54 4.54 -24.72
N ILE A 85 -8.97 5.63 -24.20
CA ILE A 85 -9.52 6.99 -24.39
C ILE A 85 -8.63 7.74 -25.39
N ASN A 86 -9.17 8.12 -26.53
CA ASN A 86 -8.43 8.82 -27.59
C ASN A 86 -7.12 8.11 -28.00
N GLY A 87 -7.19 6.77 -28.11
CA GLY A 87 -6.04 5.94 -28.48
C GLY A 87 -5.03 5.69 -27.34
N ARG A 88 -5.30 6.17 -26.13
CA ARG A 88 -4.41 6.03 -24.98
C ARG A 88 -5.03 5.13 -23.90
N PRO A 89 -4.26 4.19 -23.32
CA PRO A 89 -4.74 3.37 -22.22
C PRO A 89 -5.09 4.22 -21.00
N ASP A 90 -6.18 3.89 -20.34
CA ASP A 90 -6.66 4.48 -19.12
C ASP A 90 -7.26 3.40 -18.20
N THR A 91 -6.80 3.32 -16.96
CA THR A 91 -7.28 2.32 -16.01
C THR A 91 -7.58 2.96 -14.66
N TYR A 92 -8.83 2.86 -14.26
CA TYR A 92 -9.28 3.21 -12.92
C TYR A 92 -9.31 1.95 -12.07
N VAL A 93 -8.70 2.01 -10.87
CA VAL A 93 -8.55 0.85 -9.99
C VAL A 93 -9.08 1.20 -8.60
N ILE A 94 -10.22 0.64 -8.22
CA ILE A 94 -10.79 0.83 -6.88
C ILE A 94 -10.11 -0.08 -5.84
N THR A 95 -10.23 0.25 -4.55
CA THR A 95 -9.57 -0.53 -3.50
C THR A 95 -10.28 -1.85 -3.17
N GLY A 96 -11.52 -2.00 -3.63
CA GLY A 96 -12.44 -3.09 -3.32
C GLY A 96 -13.83 -2.53 -3.01
N ASP A 97 -14.24 -2.57 -1.77
CA ASP A 97 -15.55 -2.14 -1.27
C ASP A 97 -15.77 -0.61 -1.28
N ILE A 98 -14.75 0.19 -1.60
CA ILE A 98 -14.85 1.65 -1.73
C ILE A 98 -14.62 2.04 -3.19
N ASP A 99 -15.59 2.76 -3.80
CA ASP A 99 -15.52 3.27 -5.16
C ASP A 99 -14.66 4.54 -5.25
N ALA A 100 -13.38 4.37 -4.95
CA ALA A 100 -12.34 5.39 -5.11
C ALA A 100 -10.97 4.74 -5.40
N MET A 101 -10.11 5.46 -6.11
CA MET A 101 -8.76 5.04 -6.48
C MET A 101 -7.74 5.77 -5.62
N TRP A 102 -7.14 5.06 -4.67
CA TRP A 102 -5.95 5.51 -3.96
C TRP A 102 -4.71 5.36 -4.84
N LEU A 103 -3.79 6.32 -4.77
CA LEU A 103 -2.52 6.25 -5.50
C LEU A 103 -1.66 5.08 -5.00
N ARG A 104 -1.61 4.85 -3.71
CA ARG A 104 -0.94 3.73 -3.04
C ARG A 104 -1.52 2.40 -3.47
N ASP A 105 -2.82 2.20 -3.21
CA ASP A 105 -3.51 0.93 -3.44
C ASP A 105 -3.45 0.51 -4.90
N SER A 106 -3.81 1.40 -5.81
CA SER A 106 -3.81 1.10 -7.25
C SER A 106 -2.44 0.69 -7.79
N SER A 107 -1.36 1.29 -7.25
CA SER A 107 0.01 0.90 -7.59
C SER A 107 0.34 -0.50 -7.07
N ALA A 108 0.02 -0.77 -5.78
CA ALA A 108 0.33 -2.03 -5.13
C ALA A 108 -0.53 -3.19 -5.69
N GLN A 109 -1.78 -2.92 -6.05
CA GLN A 109 -2.70 -3.91 -6.61
C GLN A 109 -2.27 -4.45 -7.98
N VAL A 110 -1.62 -3.64 -8.81
CA VAL A 110 -1.15 -4.08 -10.13
C VAL A 110 0.33 -4.51 -10.13
N TRP A 111 1.07 -4.22 -9.07
CA TRP A 111 2.50 -4.49 -8.94
C TRP A 111 2.90 -5.94 -9.20
N PRO A 112 2.23 -6.97 -8.65
CA PRO A 112 2.64 -8.37 -8.84
C PRO A 112 2.48 -8.88 -10.27
N TYR A 113 1.78 -8.15 -11.13
CA TYR A 113 1.59 -8.54 -12.53
C TYR A 113 2.68 -7.99 -13.46
N LEU A 114 3.54 -7.08 -13.01
CA LEU A 114 4.61 -6.50 -13.84
C LEU A 114 5.46 -7.54 -14.58
N PRO A 115 5.88 -8.66 -13.96
CA PRO A 115 6.68 -9.67 -14.67
C PRO A 115 5.93 -10.37 -15.81
N LEU A 116 4.60 -10.34 -15.80
CA LEU A 116 3.74 -11.07 -16.74
C LEU A 116 3.40 -10.28 -18.00
N MET A 117 3.68 -8.97 -18.03
CA MET A 117 3.37 -8.07 -19.13
C MET A 117 4.00 -8.50 -20.48
N LYS A 118 5.19 -9.11 -20.43
CA LYS A 118 5.88 -9.57 -21.65
C LYS A 118 5.12 -10.65 -22.41
N GLU A 119 4.31 -11.44 -21.70
CA GLU A 119 3.51 -12.53 -22.27
C GLU A 119 2.05 -12.07 -22.55
N ASP A 120 1.67 -10.84 -22.13
CA ASP A 120 0.30 -10.33 -22.24
C ASP A 120 0.26 -8.82 -22.53
N PRO A 121 0.19 -8.43 -23.82
CA PRO A 121 0.14 -7.02 -24.20
C PRO A 121 -1.09 -6.27 -23.68
N GLN A 122 -2.23 -6.92 -23.45
CA GLN A 122 -3.40 -6.27 -22.89
C GLN A 122 -3.18 -5.94 -21.40
N LEU A 123 -2.55 -6.83 -20.66
CA LEU A 123 -2.13 -6.59 -19.27
C LEU A 123 -1.13 -5.44 -19.21
N GLN A 124 -0.18 -5.35 -20.15
CA GLN A 124 0.73 -4.22 -20.25
C GLN A 124 -0.02 -2.91 -20.47
N GLN A 125 -1.01 -2.87 -21.37
CA GLN A 125 -1.85 -1.70 -21.60
C GLN A 125 -2.65 -1.32 -20.35
N LEU A 126 -3.21 -2.28 -19.62
CA LEU A 126 -3.91 -2.02 -18.36
C LEU A 126 -3.00 -1.31 -17.36
N ILE A 127 -1.77 -1.76 -17.18
CA ILE A 127 -0.82 -1.16 -16.23
C ILE A 127 -0.35 0.21 -16.73
N ALA A 128 -0.08 0.37 -18.03
CA ALA A 128 0.18 1.68 -18.63
C ALA A 128 -0.99 2.66 -18.40
N GLY A 129 -2.21 2.17 -18.51
CA GLY A 129 -3.42 2.94 -18.21
C GLY A 129 -3.50 3.40 -16.75
N THR A 130 -3.07 2.56 -15.81
CA THR A 130 -2.99 2.92 -14.39
C THR A 130 -2.00 4.06 -14.17
N ILE A 131 -0.82 4.01 -14.79
CA ILE A 131 0.19 5.08 -14.74
C ILE A 131 -0.37 6.39 -15.34
N ASN A 132 -1.03 6.32 -16.49
CA ASN A 132 -1.66 7.48 -17.12
C ASN A 132 -2.73 8.12 -16.23
N ARG A 133 -3.54 7.31 -15.56
CA ARG A 133 -4.56 7.78 -14.62
C ARG A 133 -3.93 8.46 -13.40
N GLN A 134 -2.92 7.84 -12.80
CA GLN A 134 -2.19 8.40 -11.65
C GLN A 134 -1.49 9.71 -12.01
N THR A 135 -0.90 9.82 -13.19
CA THR A 135 -0.31 11.07 -13.70
C THR A 135 -1.32 12.22 -13.67
N ARG A 136 -2.55 11.98 -14.17
CA ARG A 136 -3.61 13.01 -14.13
C ARG A 136 -4.04 13.36 -12.72
N PHE A 137 -4.10 12.39 -11.82
CA PHE A 137 -4.46 12.61 -10.42
C PHE A 137 -3.42 13.43 -9.66
N VAL A 138 -2.13 13.16 -9.87
CA VAL A 138 -1.04 13.98 -9.31
C VAL A 138 -1.12 15.43 -9.82
N LEU A 139 -1.44 15.62 -11.10
CA LEU A 139 -1.60 16.97 -11.67
C LEU A 139 -2.87 17.66 -11.19
N LEU A 140 -3.93 16.93 -10.88
CA LEU A 140 -5.17 17.47 -10.31
C LEU A 140 -4.92 17.98 -8.88
N ASP A 141 -4.37 17.15 -8.01
CA ASP A 141 -4.02 17.53 -6.63
C ASP A 141 -2.94 16.60 -6.04
N PRO A 142 -1.68 17.05 -5.93
CA PRO A 142 -0.60 16.23 -5.37
C PRO A 142 -0.72 15.98 -3.87
N TYR A 143 -1.63 16.67 -3.17
CA TYR A 143 -1.90 16.50 -1.75
C TYR A 143 -3.04 15.53 -1.45
N ALA A 144 -3.75 15.05 -2.47
CA ALA A 144 -4.82 14.08 -2.31
C ALA A 144 -4.27 12.65 -2.41
N ASN A 145 -4.81 11.75 -1.59
CA ASN A 145 -4.46 10.33 -1.59
C ASN A 145 -5.43 9.50 -2.45
N ALA A 146 -6.70 9.94 -2.60
CA ALA A 146 -7.74 9.17 -3.28
C ALA A 146 -8.62 10.03 -4.21
N PHE A 147 -9.06 9.43 -5.33
CA PHE A 147 -9.75 10.12 -6.40
C PHE A 147 -10.93 9.30 -6.94
N TYR A 148 -11.90 10.00 -7.55
CA TYR A 148 -12.99 9.40 -8.30
C TYR A 148 -12.67 9.22 -9.79
N LYS A 149 -13.36 8.28 -10.44
CA LYS A 149 -13.30 8.15 -11.90
C LYS A 149 -13.88 9.39 -12.60
N ASP A 150 -15.03 9.88 -12.12
CA ASP A 150 -15.66 11.11 -12.62
C ASP A 150 -14.95 12.36 -12.05
N PRO A 151 -14.33 13.20 -12.92
CA PRO A 151 -13.62 14.40 -12.48
C PRO A 151 -14.53 15.49 -11.89
N ASN A 152 -15.85 15.37 -12.06
CA ASN A 152 -16.83 16.34 -11.54
C ASN A 152 -17.51 15.87 -10.26
N LYS A 153 -17.28 14.60 -9.83
CA LYS A 153 -17.91 14.05 -8.63
C LYS A 153 -17.46 14.81 -7.38
N VAL A 154 -18.46 15.28 -6.64
CA VAL A 154 -18.22 15.96 -5.35
C VAL A 154 -18.11 14.93 -4.25
N SER A 155 -17.06 15.02 -3.44
CA SER A 155 -16.80 14.08 -2.36
C SER A 155 -17.84 14.15 -1.25
N GLU A 156 -18.11 13.00 -0.64
CA GLU A 156 -18.80 12.90 0.65
C GLU A 156 -18.03 13.64 1.77
N TRP A 157 -16.70 13.74 1.66
CA TRP A 157 -15.81 14.47 2.57
C TRP A 157 -15.69 15.96 2.27
N LYS A 158 -16.60 16.54 1.47
CA LYS A 158 -16.61 17.96 1.10
C LYS A 158 -16.65 18.93 2.30
N SER A 159 -16.99 18.44 3.47
CA SER A 159 -17.00 19.22 4.73
C SER A 159 -15.64 19.29 5.42
N ASP A 160 -14.64 18.55 4.93
CA ASP A 160 -13.29 18.62 5.45
C ASP A 160 -12.73 20.04 5.24
N LEU A 161 -12.05 20.54 6.26
CA LEU A 161 -11.43 21.87 6.22
C LEU A 161 -10.06 21.75 5.56
N THR A 162 -10.07 21.62 4.25
CA THR A 162 -8.93 21.57 3.34
C THR A 162 -9.39 22.08 1.96
N ASP A 163 -8.48 22.22 1.01
CA ASP A 163 -8.79 22.73 -0.33
C ASP A 163 -9.32 21.60 -1.24
N MET A 164 -10.52 21.08 -0.95
CA MET A 164 -11.16 19.99 -1.68
C MET A 164 -11.54 20.42 -3.09
N LYS A 165 -11.18 19.58 -4.08
CA LYS A 165 -11.51 19.78 -5.50
C LYS A 165 -12.51 18.73 -5.99
N PRO A 166 -13.32 19.02 -7.03
CA PRO A 166 -14.09 18.00 -7.73
C PRO A 166 -13.15 16.89 -8.23
N GLY A 167 -13.62 15.65 -8.27
CA GLY A 167 -12.84 14.50 -8.66
C GLY A 167 -11.90 13.94 -7.57
N VAL A 168 -11.63 14.70 -6.51
CA VAL A 168 -10.91 14.22 -5.32
C VAL A 168 -11.90 13.52 -4.39
N HIS A 169 -11.59 12.28 -3.98
CA HIS A 169 -12.36 11.56 -2.98
C HIS A 169 -11.95 11.98 -1.57
N GLU A 170 -10.65 11.93 -1.26
CA GLU A 170 -10.09 12.31 0.03
C GLU A 170 -8.76 13.06 -0.15
N ARG A 171 -8.56 14.13 0.64
CA ARG A 171 -7.36 14.98 0.52
C ARG A 171 -6.47 14.85 1.74
N LYS A 172 -6.12 13.62 2.09
CA LYS A 172 -5.15 13.31 3.14
C LYS A 172 -3.74 13.30 2.54
N TRP A 173 -2.87 14.16 3.05
CA TRP A 173 -1.49 14.24 2.58
C TRP A 173 -0.63 13.12 3.16
N GLU A 174 -0.17 12.26 2.28
CA GLU A 174 0.69 11.13 2.53
C GLU A 174 1.89 11.18 1.57
N VAL A 175 3.11 11.16 2.11
CA VAL A 175 4.34 11.16 1.29
C VAL A 175 4.39 9.93 0.38
N ASP A 176 3.99 8.79 0.89
CA ASP A 176 4.03 7.52 0.17
C ASP A 176 3.07 7.46 -1.03
N SER A 177 1.94 8.16 -0.99
CA SER A 177 1.00 8.22 -2.11
C SER A 177 1.70 8.66 -3.41
N LEU A 178 2.56 9.68 -3.34
CA LEU A 178 3.34 10.12 -4.50
C LEU A 178 4.51 9.17 -4.82
N CYS A 179 5.12 8.54 -3.82
CA CYS A 179 6.19 7.56 -4.02
C CYS A 179 5.70 6.33 -4.78
N TYR A 180 4.49 5.87 -4.50
CA TYR A 180 3.90 4.70 -5.17
C TYR A 180 3.70 4.92 -6.67
N THR A 181 3.34 6.13 -7.10
CA THR A 181 3.20 6.45 -8.52
C THR A 181 4.54 6.34 -9.26
N ILE A 182 5.62 6.80 -8.64
CA ILE A 182 6.97 6.67 -9.19
C ILE A 182 7.43 5.21 -9.19
N ARG A 183 7.21 4.49 -8.10
CA ARG A 183 7.57 3.07 -8.00
C ARG A 183 6.91 2.24 -9.10
N LEU A 184 5.60 2.43 -9.32
CA LEU A 184 4.89 1.72 -10.38
C LEU A 184 5.44 2.07 -11.77
N ALA A 185 5.63 3.35 -12.06
CA ALA A 185 6.18 3.82 -13.33
C ALA A 185 7.57 3.24 -13.59
N HIS A 186 8.47 3.28 -12.60
CA HIS A 186 9.81 2.72 -12.71
C HIS A 186 9.79 1.20 -12.90
N GLY A 187 8.98 0.48 -12.10
CA GLY A 187 8.82 -0.98 -12.23
C GLY A 187 8.29 -1.39 -13.60
N TYR A 188 7.28 -0.67 -14.10
CA TYR A 188 6.73 -0.87 -15.43
C TYR A 188 7.79 -0.72 -16.52
N TRP A 189 8.52 0.41 -16.50
CA TRP A 189 9.60 0.66 -17.46
C TRP A 189 10.69 -0.41 -17.41
N LYS A 190 11.15 -0.77 -16.21
CA LYS A 190 12.16 -1.83 -16.05
C LYS A 190 11.70 -3.19 -16.56
N ALA A 191 10.44 -3.53 -16.38
CA ALA A 191 9.89 -4.82 -16.79
C ALA A 191 9.59 -4.88 -18.28
N SER A 192 9.05 -3.81 -18.88
CA SER A 192 8.59 -3.79 -20.29
C SER A 192 9.56 -3.13 -21.27
N GLY A 193 10.35 -2.15 -20.82
CA GLY A 193 11.10 -1.24 -21.68
C GLY A 193 10.25 -0.19 -22.39
N ASP A 194 8.91 -0.24 -22.25
CA ASP A 194 7.99 0.69 -22.88
C ASP A 194 8.03 2.06 -22.20
N THR A 195 8.14 3.12 -23.00
CA THR A 195 8.18 4.52 -22.56
C THR A 195 6.92 5.29 -22.90
N SER A 196 5.93 4.67 -23.53
CA SER A 196 4.72 5.34 -24.02
C SER A 196 3.89 6.06 -22.94
N PRO A 197 3.86 5.64 -21.66
CA PRO A 197 3.17 6.40 -20.62
C PRO A 197 3.92 7.65 -20.14
N PHE A 198 5.21 7.77 -20.46
CA PHE A 198 6.09 8.81 -19.91
C PHE A 198 6.23 9.98 -20.86
N ASP A 199 5.13 10.67 -21.09
CA ASP A 199 5.03 11.87 -21.90
C ASP A 199 5.28 13.17 -21.08
N ASP A 200 5.04 14.33 -21.70
CA ASP A 200 5.20 15.65 -21.07
C ASP A 200 4.30 15.81 -19.82
N ALA A 201 3.10 15.18 -19.79
CA ALA A 201 2.24 15.21 -18.62
C ALA A 201 2.85 14.42 -17.45
N TRP A 202 3.45 13.26 -17.72
CA TRP A 202 4.18 12.50 -16.71
C TRP A 202 5.39 13.28 -16.21
N HIS A 203 6.18 13.88 -17.09
CA HIS A 203 7.30 14.75 -16.73
C HIS A 203 6.85 15.89 -15.81
N GLN A 204 5.76 16.57 -16.15
CA GLN A 204 5.16 17.61 -15.31
C GLN A 204 4.70 17.08 -13.95
N ALA A 205 4.15 15.87 -13.89
CA ALA A 205 3.76 15.22 -12.64
C ALA A 205 4.98 14.97 -11.74
N ILE A 206 6.11 14.49 -12.28
CA ILE A 206 7.35 14.34 -11.52
C ILE A 206 7.85 15.68 -10.98
N SER A 207 7.87 16.73 -11.80
CA SER A 207 8.23 18.09 -11.36
C SER A 207 7.31 18.56 -10.22
N THR A 208 6.00 18.28 -10.31
CA THR A 208 5.02 18.58 -9.26
C THR A 208 5.30 17.82 -7.98
N ILE A 209 5.64 16.53 -8.06
CA ILE A 209 6.01 15.71 -6.90
C ILE A 209 7.23 16.30 -6.18
N VAL A 210 8.29 16.61 -6.92
CA VAL A 210 9.52 17.18 -6.35
C VAL A 210 9.23 18.50 -5.65
N ARG A 211 8.45 19.39 -6.28
CA ARG A 211 8.02 20.65 -5.66
C ARG A 211 7.22 20.41 -4.38
N THR A 212 6.25 19.48 -4.39
CA THR A 212 5.43 19.15 -3.23
C THR A 212 6.26 18.63 -2.06
N PHE A 213 7.23 17.76 -2.33
CA PHE A 213 8.16 17.28 -1.30
C PHE A 213 8.98 18.41 -0.71
N ARG A 214 9.50 19.35 -1.54
CA ARG A 214 10.23 20.52 -1.05
C ARG A 214 9.35 21.46 -0.22
N GLU A 215 8.11 21.69 -0.62
CA GLU A 215 7.13 22.45 0.17
C GLU A 215 6.90 21.81 1.55
N GLN A 216 6.84 20.48 1.59
CA GLN A 216 6.62 19.72 2.83
C GLN A 216 7.90 19.44 3.64
N GLN A 217 9.09 19.81 3.17
CA GLN A 217 10.25 19.95 4.05
C GLN A 217 10.09 21.14 5.03
N ARG A 218 9.16 22.05 4.76
CA ARG A 218 8.76 23.18 5.61
C ARG A 218 9.90 24.10 6.07
N LYS A 219 10.97 24.22 5.28
CA LYS A 219 12.13 25.08 5.58
C LYS A 219 11.77 26.56 5.69
N ASN A 220 10.75 27.01 4.94
CA ASN A 220 10.33 28.40 4.84
C ASN A 220 8.93 28.63 5.41
N GLY A 221 8.46 27.78 6.33
CA GLY A 221 7.13 27.87 6.94
C GLY A 221 6.32 26.59 6.83
N LYS A 222 5.04 26.63 7.20
CA LYS A 222 4.18 25.45 7.31
C LYS A 222 3.79 24.79 5.98
N GLY A 223 4.07 25.45 4.84
CA GLY A 223 3.63 25.00 3.52
C GLY A 223 2.14 25.32 3.26
N PRO A 224 1.67 25.03 2.03
CA PRO A 224 0.31 25.36 1.59
C PRO A 224 -0.76 24.37 2.09
N TYR A 225 -0.37 23.18 2.53
CA TYR A 225 -1.30 22.13 2.92
C TYR A 225 -1.74 22.27 4.38
N HIS A 226 -3.04 22.12 4.60
CA HIS A 226 -3.65 21.94 5.90
C HIS A 226 -4.86 21.01 5.78
N PHE A 227 -5.20 20.31 6.86
CA PHE A 227 -6.35 19.42 6.91
C PHE A 227 -6.95 19.34 8.31
N MET A 228 -8.24 19.53 8.42
CA MET A 228 -9.00 19.20 9.62
C MET A 228 -10.33 18.56 9.21
N ARG A 229 -10.75 17.55 9.96
CA ARG A 229 -12.06 16.90 9.84
C ARG A 229 -12.82 17.06 11.16
N ARG A 230 -14.11 17.32 11.08
CA ARG A 230 -14.99 17.28 12.26
C ARG A 230 -15.32 15.81 12.52
N THR A 231 -14.70 15.23 13.54
CA THR A 231 -14.78 13.82 13.86
C THR A 231 -14.61 13.60 15.36
N GLU A 232 -15.14 12.47 15.88
CA GLU A 232 -14.87 11.99 17.23
C GLU A 232 -13.59 11.13 17.29
N THR A 233 -13.07 10.71 16.14
CA THR A 233 -11.88 9.87 16.00
C THR A 233 -10.64 10.76 15.90
N GLN A 234 -9.80 10.78 16.93
CA GLN A 234 -8.63 11.67 17.01
C GLN A 234 -7.63 11.46 15.87
N THR A 235 -7.49 10.23 15.38
CA THR A 235 -6.56 9.89 14.29
C THR A 235 -7.09 10.28 12.89
N ASP A 236 -8.35 10.73 12.79
CA ASP A 236 -8.96 11.10 11.52
C ASP A 236 -8.91 12.61 11.22
N THR A 237 -8.13 13.35 12.00
CA THR A 237 -7.90 14.80 11.84
C THR A 237 -6.50 15.20 12.25
N VAL A 238 -5.94 16.22 11.59
CA VAL A 238 -4.58 16.71 11.85
C VAL A 238 -4.57 17.70 12.99
N PRO A 239 -3.74 17.52 14.04
CA PRO A 239 -3.61 18.47 15.14
C PRO A 239 -2.98 19.79 14.69
N GLY A 240 -2.78 20.74 15.64
CA GLY A 240 -2.08 21.98 15.36
C GLY A 240 -2.78 22.88 14.33
N ARG A 241 -4.13 22.91 14.35
CA ARG A 241 -4.97 23.64 13.38
C ARG A 241 -4.77 23.13 11.94
N GLY A 242 -4.58 21.83 11.79
CA GLY A 242 -4.45 21.17 10.48
C GLY A 242 -3.03 21.15 9.91
N TYR A 243 -2.04 21.61 10.65
CA TYR A 243 -0.64 21.64 10.20
C TYR A 243 0.24 20.58 10.87
N GLY A 244 -0.32 19.77 11.77
CA GLY A 244 0.43 18.77 12.55
C GLY A 244 1.14 19.36 13.76
N ASN A 245 1.75 18.51 14.57
CA ASN A 245 2.59 18.90 15.68
C ASN A 245 3.88 19.58 15.19
N PRO A 246 4.54 20.42 16.01
CA PRO A 246 5.80 21.06 15.64
C PRO A 246 6.87 20.04 15.26
N ALA A 247 7.65 20.34 14.23
CA ALA A 247 8.85 19.61 13.87
C ALA A 247 9.97 20.56 13.45
N LYS A 248 11.22 20.18 13.73
CA LYS A 248 12.38 20.96 13.32
C LYS A 248 12.65 20.73 11.83
N PRO A 249 12.75 21.78 10.99
CA PRO A 249 12.97 21.64 9.56
C PRO A 249 14.42 21.22 9.26
N VAL A 250 14.66 19.93 9.17
CA VAL A 250 15.99 19.32 9.02
C VAL A 250 16.24 18.70 7.64
N GLY A 251 15.28 18.81 6.72
CA GLY A 251 15.37 18.22 5.40
C GLY A 251 14.47 17.00 5.20
N LEU A 252 13.88 16.44 6.27
CA LEU A 252 12.84 15.42 6.15
C LEU A 252 11.54 16.01 5.60
N ILE A 253 10.71 15.17 4.99
CA ILE A 253 9.43 15.55 4.39
C ILE A 253 8.32 15.23 5.39
N CYS A 254 7.52 16.24 5.76
CA CYS A 254 6.36 16.04 6.63
C CYS A 254 5.27 15.24 5.91
N SER A 255 4.78 14.18 6.54
CA SER A 255 3.55 13.48 6.19
C SER A 255 2.49 13.80 7.23
N MET A 256 1.29 14.17 6.82
CA MET A 256 0.24 14.47 7.79
C MET A 256 -0.59 13.24 8.14
N PHE A 257 -0.57 12.25 7.25
CA PHE A 257 -1.21 10.97 7.45
C PHE A 257 -0.24 9.82 7.17
N ARG A 258 -0.54 8.68 7.79
CA ARG A 258 0.10 7.38 7.60
C ARG A 258 -0.53 6.64 6.42
N PRO A 259 0.10 5.61 5.87
CA PRO A 259 -0.52 4.78 4.83
C PRO A 259 -1.81 4.07 5.28
N SER A 260 -2.11 4.05 6.57
CA SER A 260 -3.37 3.58 7.14
C SER A 260 -4.47 4.65 7.23
N ASP A 261 -4.26 5.84 6.66
CA ASP A 261 -5.15 7.01 6.72
C ASP A 261 -5.27 7.66 8.11
N ASP A 262 -4.49 7.24 9.10
CA ASP A 262 -4.42 7.87 10.42
C ASP A 262 -3.45 9.06 10.42
N ALA A 263 -3.80 10.13 11.11
CA ALA A 263 -2.92 11.29 11.29
C ALA A 263 -1.65 10.90 12.04
N THR A 264 -0.51 11.44 11.60
CA THR A 264 0.77 11.27 12.27
C THR A 264 0.79 11.98 13.63
N VAL A 265 1.46 11.39 14.61
CA VAL A 265 1.77 12.05 15.88
C VAL A 265 2.94 13.02 15.69
N PHE A 266 4.04 12.55 15.13
CA PHE A 266 5.15 13.40 14.71
C PHE A 266 5.20 13.49 13.19
N PRO A 267 5.40 14.68 12.60
CA PRO A 267 5.21 14.89 11.16
C PRO A 267 6.17 14.10 10.25
N TYR A 268 7.32 13.66 10.76
CA TYR A 268 8.27 12.91 9.95
C TYR A 268 8.03 11.40 10.09
N LEU A 269 7.18 10.87 9.21
CA LEU A 269 6.97 9.43 9.05
C LEU A 269 8.22 8.81 8.42
N VAL A 270 8.99 8.08 9.22
CA VAL A 270 10.31 7.58 8.83
C VAL A 270 10.25 6.61 7.65
N PRO A 271 9.38 5.57 7.62
CA PRO A 271 9.35 4.66 6.47
C PRO A 271 8.91 5.34 5.16
N ALA A 272 8.06 6.36 5.21
CA ALA A 272 7.69 7.12 4.03
C ALA A 272 8.83 8.02 3.52
N ASN A 273 9.66 8.57 4.41
CA ASN A 273 10.86 9.32 4.04
C ASN A 273 11.93 8.40 3.40
N PHE A 274 12.13 7.19 3.89
CA PHE A 274 12.96 6.17 3.23
C PHE A 274 12.44 5.85 1.83
N PHE A 275 11.12 5.70 1.69
CA PHE A 275 10.50 5.42 0.39
C PHE A 275 10.65 6.62 -0.58
N ALA A 276 10.60 7.86 -0.07
CA ALA A 276 10.85 9.05 -0.88
C ALA A 276 12.28 9.08 -1.44
N VAL A 277 13.30 8.69 -0.65
CA VAL A 277 14.69 8.57 -1.14
C VAL A 277 14.79 7.61 -2.32
N VAL A 278 14.19 6.42 -2.19
CA VAL A 278 14.19 5.41 -3.26
C VAL A 278 13.47 5.95 -4.50
N SER A 279 12.27 6.49 -4.32
CA SER A 279 11.43 6.97 -5.42
C SER A 279 12.05 8.14 -6.17
N LEU A 280 12.68 9.08 -5.47
CA LEU A 280 13.39 10.20 -6.10
C LEU A 280 14.58 9.73 -6.94
N ARG A 281 15.31 8.71 -6.50
CA ARG A 281 16.39 8.10 -7.30
C ARG A 281 15.86 7.39 -8.53
N GLN A 282 14.73 6.70 -8.43
CA GLN A 282 14.04 6.07 -9.55
C GLN A 282 13.54 7.11 -10.56
N ALA A 283 12.92 8.20 -10.08
CA ALA A 283 12.51 9.32 -10.94
C ALA A 283 13.70 9.95 -11.67
N ALA A 284 14.81 10.18 -10.98
CA ALA A 284 16.04 10.71 -11.59
C ALA A 284 16.56 9.81 -12.72
N GLU A 285 16.57 8.49 -12.53
CA GLU A 285 16.98 7.55 -13.59
C GLU A 285 16.08 7.64 -14.82
N MET A 286 14.75 7.70 -14.62
CA MET A 286 13.78 7.82 -15.71
C MET A 286 13.90 9.16 -16.46
N LEU A 287 14.04 10.26 -15.73
CA LEU A 287 14.23 11.60 -16.32
C LEU A 287 15.47 11.66 -17.22
N GLU A 288 16.59 11.10 -16.79
CA GLU A 288 17.80 11.05 -17.61
C GLU A 288 17.67 10.15 -18.83
N LYS A 289 17.11 8.94 -18.64
CA LYS A 289 17.12 7.92 -19.70
C LYS A 289 16.01 8.12 -20.73
N ILE A 290 14.86 8.68 -20.32
CA ILE A 290 13.68 8.82 -21.19
C ILE A 290 13.54 10.25 -21.70
N HIS A 291 13.62 11.23 -20.81
CA HIS A 291 13.43 12.65 -21.15
C HIS A 291 14.70 13.42 -21.43
N GLN A 292 15.88 12.85 -21.13
CA GLN A 292 17.18 13.53 -21.20
C GLN A 292 17.22 14.83 -20.36
N ASP A 293 16.35 14.95 -19.35
CA ASP A 293 16.32 16.09 -18.42
C ASP A 293 17.28 15.85 -17.26
N THR A 294 18.55 16.23 -17.49
CA THR A 294 19.61 16.13 -16.48
C THR A 294 19.44 17.11 -15.32
N THR A 295 18.70 18.22 -15.53
CA THR A 295 18.48 19.27 -14.52
C THR A 295 17.52 18.78 -13.44
N LEU A 296 16.32 18.34 -13.84
CA LEU A 296 15.33 17.82 -12.90
C LEU A 296 15.82 16.50 -12.27
N ALA A 297 16.54 15.67 -13.02
CA ALA A 297 17.18 14.47 -12.47
C ALA A 297 18.20 14.78 -11.37
N ALA A 298 19.04 15.80 -11.57
CA ALA A 298 19.98 16.26 -10.54
C ALA A 298 19.25 16.82 -9.31
N ASP A 299 18.13 17.54 -9.50
CA ASP A 299 17.30 18.03 -8.40
C ASP A 299 16.67 16.90 -7.60
N CYS A 300 16.15 15.86 -8.26
CA CYS A 300 15.67 14.63 -7.59
C CYS A 300 16.77 13.97 -6.74
N ARG A 301 17.99 13.82 -7.28
CA ARG A 301 19.11 13.24 -6.52
C ARG A 301 19.54 14.10 -5.35
N ALA A 302 19.58 15.41 -5.54
CA ALA A 302 19.93 16.34 -4.48
C ALA A 302 18.92 16.26 -3.31
N LEU A 303 17.63 16.23 -3.63
CA LEU A 303 16.58 16.05 -2.64
C LEU A 303 16.66 14.68 -1.95
N ALA A 304 16.87 13.60 -2.71
CA ALA A 304 17.07 12.27 -2.14
C ALA A 304 18.23 12.22 -1.16
N THR A 305 19.37 12.82 -1.53
CA THR A 305 20.58 12.87 -0.67
C THR A 305 20.34 13.70 0.59
N GLU A 306 19.60 14.79 0.48
CA GLU A 306 19.23 15.62 1.63
C GLU A 306 18.34 14.87 2.62
N VAL A 307 17.29 14.20 2.12
CA VAL A 307 16.40 13.39 2.96
C VAL A 307 17.15 12.23 3.62
N GLU A 308 18.03 11.54 2.86
CA GLU A 308 18.84 10.43 3.38
C GLU A 308 19.76 10.87 4.52
N LYS A 309 20.48 11.98 4.37
CA LYS A 309 21.31 12.53 5.45
C LYS A 309 20.50 12.90 6.68
N ALA A 310 19.30 13.46 6.48
CA ALA A 310 18.42 13.79 7.59
C ALA A 310 17.87 12.53 8.29
N LEU A 311 17.61 11.44 7.55
CA LEU A 311 17.26 10.13 8.13
C LEU A 311 18.41 9.56 8.96
N GLU A 312 19.64 9.61 8.46
CA GLU A 312 20.85 9.15 9.19
C GLU A 312 21.04 9.91 10.49
N GLU A 313 20.77 11.22 10.51
CA GLU A 313 21.00 12.07 11.68
C GLU A 313 19.85 12.04 12.69
N TYR A 314 18.58 11.97 12.25
CA TYR A 314 17.40 12.18 13.09
C TYR A 314 16.49 10.96 13.23
N ALA A 315 16.66 9.91 12.40
CA ALA A 315 15.78 8.75 12.38
C ALA A 315 16.47 7.46 12.87
N ILE A 316 17.49 7.57 13.72
CA ILE A 316 18.13 6.45 14.42
C ILE A 316 18.16 6.79 15.90
N VAL A 317 17.52 5.93 16.70
CA VAL A 317 17.48 6.10 18.15
C VAL A 317 18.05 4.87 18.86
N HIS A 318 18.56 5.05 20.08
CA HIS A 318 19.08 3.94 20.89
C HIS A 318 18.01 3.41 21.82
N HIS A 319 17.57 2.17 21.59
CA HIS A 319 16.66 1.46 22.47
C HIS A 319 17.45 0.52 23.43
N ALA A 320 17.18 0.60 24.74
CA ALA A 320 17.97 -0.11 25.76
C ALA A 320 18.08 -1.63 25.52
N LYS A 321 17.01 -2.28 25.02
CA LYS A 321 16.97 -3.74 24.78
C LYS A 321 17.47 -4.12 23.38
N PHE A 322 17.22 -3.28 22.36
CA PHE A 322 17.43 -3.65 20.95
C PHE A 322 18.62 -2.94 20.30
N GLY A 323 19.24 -1.96 20.97
CA GLY A 323 20.33 -1.16 20.39
C GLY A 323 19.80 -0.07 19.44
N SER A 324 20.56 0.26 18.40
CA SER A 324 20.13 1.26 17.42
C SER A 324 18.97 0.73 16.58
N VAL A 325 17.88 1.50 16.50
CA VAL A 325 16.64 1.17 15.78
C VAL A 325 16.13 2.38 15.02
N TYR A 326 15.31 2.15 13.99
CA TYR A 326 14.51 3.17 13.34
C TYR A 326 13.21 3.35 14.13
N PRO A 327 12.86 4.56 14.59
CA PRO A 327 11.51 4.88 15.07
C PRO A 327 10.55 5.03 13.89
N TYR A 328 9.25 4.91 14.16
CA TYR A 328 8.22 5.05 13.12
C TYR A 328 8.00 6.52 12.73
N GLU A 329 7.97 7.41 13.73
CA GLU A 329 7.82 8.85 13.54
C GLU A 329 8.82 9.62 14.40
N VAL A 330 9.28 10.79 13.93
CA VAL A 330 10.15 11.72 14.65
C VAL A 330 9.73 13.17 14.43
N ASP A 331 10.12 14.06 15.35
CA ASP A 331 9.95 15.52 15.23
C ASP A 331 11.26 16.27 14.95
N ALA A 332 12.40 15.58 15.04
CA ALA A 332 13.76 16.11 14.96
C ALA A 332 14.14 17.10 16.07
N TYR A 333 13.33 17.28 17.12
CA TYR A 333 13.72 17.95 18.38
C TYR A 333 14.26 16.95 19.42
N GLY A 334 14.08 15.66 19.20
CA GLY A 334 14.52 14.58 20.06
C GLY A 334 13.40 13.64 20.48
N ASP A 335 12.15 13.98 20.15
CA ASP A 335 11.00 13.11 20.42
C ASP A 335 10.75 12.15 19.25
N TYR A 336 10.34 10.93 19.59
CA TYR A 336 10.11 9.87 18.63
C TYR A 336 9.02 8.90 19.08
N TYR A 337 8.46 8.18 18.12
CA TYR A 337 7.43 7.18 18.36
C TYR A 337 7.89 5.81 17.86
N CYS A 338 8.24 4.91 18.80
CA CYS A 338 8.67 3.54 18.51
C CYS A 338 7.48 2.60 18.45
N ILE A 339 6.81 2.58 17.33
CA ILE A 339 5.78 1.59 16.95
C ILE A 339 6.09 1.08 15.54
N ASP A 340 5.27 0.19 15.04
CA ASP A 340 5.04 0.00 13.61
C ASP A 340 3.54 -0.10 13.34
N ASP A 341 3.12 0.22 12.12
CA ASP A 341 1.76 0.03 11.62
C ASP A 341 1.81 -1.08 10.56
N GLY A 342 0.89 -2.03 10.63
CA GLY A 342 0.86 -3.19 9.71
C GLY A 342 0.61 -2.87 8.24
N ASN A 343 0.43 -1.60 7.88
CA ASN A 343 0.26 -1.13 6.50
C ASN A 343 1.63 -0.92 5.80
N VAL A 344 1.67 -0.48 4.53
CA VAL A 344 2.91 -0.26 3.76
C VAL A 344 2.88 1.14 3.14
N PRO A 345 3.91 1.97 3.37
CA PRO A 345 5.19 1.72 4.02
C PRO A 345 5.13 1.58 5.54
N SER A 346 5.85 0.59 6.07
CA SER A 346 6.12 0.35 7.47
C SER A 346 7.61 0.19 7.68
N LEU A 347 8.07 0.19 8.94
CA LEU A 347 9.47 -0.13 9.24
C LEU A 347 9.81 -1.56 8.79
N LEU A 348 8.87 -2.49 8.93
CA LEU A 348 9.00 -3.86 8.47
C LEU A 348 9.19 -3.95 6.95
N SER A 349 8.57 -3.06 6.19
CA SER A 349 8.57 -3.07 4.72
C SER A 349 9.79 -2.44 4.07
N LEU A 350 10.72 -1.84 4.82
CA LEU A 350 11.87 -1.11 4.25
C LEU A 350 12.68 -1.90 3.21
N PRO A 351 13.00 -3.20 3.41
CA PRO A 351 13.68 -3.99 2.38
C PRO A 351 12.80 -4.28 1.16
N TYR A 352 11.49 -4.48 1.33
CA TYR A 352 10.53 -4.69 0.25
C TYR A 352 10.43 -3.46 -0.66
N LEU A 353 10.58 -2.28 -0.10
CA LEU A 353 10.61 -1.02 -0.83
C LEU A 353 11.99 -0.69 -1.44
N GLY A 354 13.02 -1.50 -1.14
CA GLY A 354 14.39 -1.28 -1.60
C GLY A 354 15.13 -0.18 -0.85
N ALA A 355 14.62 0.23 0.31
CA ALA A 355 15.19 1.33 1.10
C ALA A 355 16.42 0.91 1.91
N VAL A 356 16.40 -0.30 2.47
CA VAL A 356 17.51 -0.87 3.23
C VAL A 356 17.74 -2.33 2.82
N LYS A 357 18.91 -2.87 3.13
CA LYS A 357 19.18 -4.31 2.94
C LYS A 357 18.57 -5.11 4.08
N THR A 358 18.12 -6.33 3.79
CA THR A 358 17.58 -7.24 4.83
C THR A 358 18.57 -7.55 5.96
N ASN A 359 19.87 -7.53 5.68
CA ASN A 359 20.92 -7.77 6.66
C ASN A 359 21.48 -6.49 7.32
N ASP A 360 20.88 -5.32 7.06
CA ASP A 360 21.24 -4.08 7.77
C ASP A 360 21.03 -4.24 9.28
N LYS A 361 22.02 -3.83 10.07
CA LYS A 361 22.01 -4.06 11.52
C LYS A 361 20.92 -3.27 12.23
N THR A 362 20.72 -2.01 11.85
CA THR A 362 19.68 -1.15 12.44
C THR A 362 18.30 -1.67 12.06
N TYR A 363 18.10 -2.10 10.81
CA TYR A 363 16.88 -2.74 10.39
C TYR A 363 16.59 -4.04 11.15
N GLN A 364 17.59 -4.91 11.34
CA GLN A 364 17.38 -6.15 12.09
C GLN A 364 17.01 -5.88 13.54
N ASN A 365 17.64 -4.91 14.19
CA ASN A 365 17.26 -4.49 15.54
C ASN A 365 15.82 -3.94 15.57
N THR A 366 15.46 -3.10 14.58
CA THR A 366 14.11 -2.56 14.41
C THR A 366 13.09 -3.69 14.22
N ARG A 367 13.40 -4.65 13.33
CA ARG A 367 12.56 -5.83 13.08
C ARG A 367 12.29 -6.62 14.36
N HIS A 368 13.32 -6.84 15.19
CA HIS A 368 13.15 -7.53 16.49
C HIS A 368 12.28 -6.72 17.47
N LEU A 369 12.39 -5.38 17.45
CA LEU A 369 11.55 -4.53 18.29
C LEU A 369 10.09 -4.61 17.85
N ILE A 370 9.82 -4.37 16.57
CA ILE A 370 8.43 -4.23 16.06
C ILE A 370 7.67 -5.58 16.04
N LEU A 371 8.37 -6.70 15.98
CA LEU A 371 7.79 -8.05 16.08
C LEU A 371 7.82 -8.60 17.53
N SER A 372 7.79 -7.72 18.52
CA SER A 372 7.77 -8.08 19.94
C SER A 372 6.76 -7.23 20.71
N ASP A 373 6.63 -7.53 22.02
CA ASP A 373 5.81 -6.79 22.98
C ASP A 373 6.27 -5.33 23.21
N ALA A 374 7.45 -4.96 22.73
CA ALA A 374 7.93 -3.58 22.73
C ALA A 374 7.17 -2.69 21.72
N ASN A 375 6.56 -3.26 20.69
CA ASN A 375 5.59 -2.58 19.84
C ASN A 375 4.18 -2.79 20.40
N PRO A 376 3.49 -1.76 20.92
CA PRO A 376 2.17 -1.92 21.52
C PRO A 376 1.08 -2.40 20.54
N TYR A 377 1.36 -2.33 19.24
CA TYR A 377 0.46 -2.82 18.19
C TYR A 377 0.84 -4.20 17.65
N TYR A 378 1.87 -4.85 18.22
CA TYR A 378 2.10 -6.26 17.95
C TYR A 378 1.15 -7.12 18.76
N CYS A 379 0.17 -7.69 18.08
CA CYS A 379 -0.85 -8.51 18.70
C CYS A 379 -0.33 -9.92 19.03
N GLN A 380 -0.66 -10.41 20.22
CA GLN A 380 -0.45 -11.81 20.63
C GLN A 380 -1.79 -12.39 21.06
N GLY A 381 -2.27 -13.41 20.37
CA GLY A 381 -3.61 -13.95 20.55
C GLY A 381 -3.71 -15.46 20.40
N LYS A 382 -4.91 -15.97 20.62
CA LYS A 382 -5.21 -17.42 20.55
C LYS A 382 -5.20 -17.95 19.11
N ALA A 383 -5.63 -17.12 18.15
CA ALA A 383 -5.69 -17.51 16.75
C ALA A 383 -4.39 -17.17 16.01
N ALA A 384 -3.77 -16.02 16.32
CA ALA A 384 -2.57 -15.57 15.65
C ALA A 384 -1.78 -14.55 16.47
N ASN A 385 -0.48 -14.43 16.14
CA ASN A 385 0.37 -13.31 16.51
C ASN A 385 0.73 -12.55 15.23
N GLY A 386 0.81 -11.21 15.32
CA GLY A 386 1.18 -10.41 14.14
C GLY A 386 1.07 -8.91 14.34
N PRO A 387 1.60 -8.14 13.37
CA PRO A 387 1.52 -6.69 13.38
C PRO A 387 0.06 -6.21 13.27
N GLY A 388 -0.31 -5.27 14.12
CA GLY A 388 -1.55 -4.51 14.06
C GLY A 388 -1.29 -3.05 13.73
N GLY A 389 -2.18 -2.16 14.15
CA GLY A 389 -2.05 -0.71 14.00
C GLY A 389 -3.22 0.01 14.66
N PRO A 390 -3.07 1.32 14.94
CA PRO A 390 -4.12 2.07 15.61
C PRO A 390 -5.41 2.20 14.78
N HIS A 391 -5.29 2.19 13.46
CA HIS A 391 -6.38 2.36 12.51
C HIS A 391 -7.51 1.32 12.67
N VAL A 392 -7.13 0.06 12.75
CA VAL A 392 -8.08 -1.06 12.87
C VAL A 392 -8.46 -1.36 14.33
N GLY A 393 -7.82 -0.68 15.28
CA GLY A 393 -8.05 -0.82 16.72
C GLY A 393 -7.19 -1.89 17.37
N MET A 394 -7.25 -1.93 18.70
CA MET A 394 -6.52 -2.89 19.51
C MET A 394 -7.00 -4.32 19.23
N ASP A 395 -6.10 -5.29 19.37
CA ASP A 395 -6.38 -6.72 19.15
C ASP A 395 -6.68 -7.12 17.69
N MET A 396 -6.48 -6.22 16.73
CA MET A 396 -6.65 -6.48 15.30
C MET A 396 -5.30 -6.61 14.60
N ILE A 397 -5.10 -7.72 13.89
CA ILE A 397 -3.90 -8.01 13.11
C ILE A 397 -4.14 -7.58 11.65
N TRP A 398 -3.14 -6.90 11.07
CA TRP A 398 -3.11 -6.61 9.63
C TRP A 398 -2.49 -7.79 8.86
N PRO A 399 -3.23 -8.49 7.99
CA PRO A 399 -2.65 -9.47 7.08
C PRO A 399 -1.53 -8.90 6.21
N LEU A 400 -1.62 -7.63 5.79
CA LEU A 400 -0.52 -6.93 5.08
C LEU A 400 0.80 -7.01 5.86
N GLY A 401 0.76 -6.79 7.18
CA GLY A 401 1.95 -6.89 8.03
C GLY A 401 2.53 -8.30 8.07
N LEU A 402 1.69 -9.34 8.17
CA LEU A 402 2.12 -10.75 8.09
C LEU A 402 2.72 -11.09 6.72
N ILE A 403 2.11 -10.61 5.64
CA ILE A 403 2.61 -10.82 4.27
C ILE A 403 3.98 -10.16 4.09
N VAL A 404 4.13 -8.91 4.53
CA VAL A 404 5.40 -8.18 4.47
C VAL A 404 6.47 -8.82 5.34
N GLN A 405 6.09 -9.36 6.52
CA GLN A 405 6.98 -10.15 7.35
C GLN A 405 7.55 -11.35 6.58
N GLY A 406 6.70 -12.08 5.85
CA GLY A 406 7.12 -13.18 4.99
C GLY A 406 7.97 -12.72 3.78
N LEU A 407 7.57 -11.64 3.10
CA LEU A 407 8.28 -11.09 1.93
C LEU A 407 9.70 -10.61 2.27
N THR A 408 9.92 -10.11 3.49
CA THR A 408 11.21 -9.55 3.97
C THR A 408 12.00 -10.53 4.81
N SER A 409 11.49 -11.75 5.06
CA SER A 409 12.20 -12.77 5.81
C SER A 409 13.16 -13.57 4.92
N THR A 410 14.31 -13.93 5.51
CA THR A 410 15.24 -14.91 4.95
C THR A 410 15.13 -16.27 5.66
N ASN A 411 14.32 -16.37 6.71
CA ASN A 411 14.11 -17.56 7.51
C ASN A 411 12.92 -18.37 6.98
N SER A 412 13.17 -19.61 6.53
CA SER A 412 12.13 -20.51 6.01
C SER A 412 11.03 -20.81 7.02
N GLN A 413 11.36 -20.94 8.29
CA GLN A 413 10.37 -21.21 9.34
C GLN A 413 9.42 -20.03 9.53
N GLU A 414 9.95 -18.81 9.57
CA GLU A 414 9.13 -17.60 9.70
C GLU A 414 8.20 -17.43 8.49
N ILE A 415 8.70 -17.67 7.25
CA ILE A 415 7.86 -17.61 6.05
C ILE A 415 6.72 -18.65 6.14
N ARG A 416 7.02 -19.87 6.57
CA ARG A 416 6.01 -20.93 6.77
C ARG A 416 4.98 -20.54 7.81
N GLU A 417 5.39 -19.92 8.92
CA GLU A 417 4.49 -19.43 9.97
C GLU A 417 3.55 -18.33 9.46
N CYS A 418 4.08 -17.37 8.69
CA CYS A 418 3.26 -16.34 8.04
C CYS A 418 2.20 -16.96 7.11
N LEU A 419 2.60 -17.87 6.21
CA LEU A 419 1.69 -18.55 5.30
C LEU A 419 0.64 -19.38 6.04
N THR A 420 1.04 -20.12 7.07
CA THR A 420 0.12 -20.92 7.90
C THR A 420 -0.87 -20.03 8.66
N THR A 421 -0.42 -18.88 9.16
CA THR A 421 -1.29 -17.91 9.83
C THR A 421 -2.34 -17.35 8.85
N LEU A 422 -1.91 -16.89 7.67
CA LEU A 422 -2.81 -16.39 6.64
C LEU A 422 -3.83 -17.46 6.20
N GLN A 423 -3.38 -18.72 6.04
CA GLN A 423 -4.23 -19.86 5.73
C GLN A 423 -5.30 -20.12 6.81
N LYS A 424 -4.97 -19.97 8.10
CA LYS A 424 -5.88 -20.24 9.20
C LYS A 424 -6.84 -19.09 9.53
N THR A 425 -6.60 -17.89 8.98
CA THR A 425 -7.31 -16.67 9.40
C THR A 425 -8.18 -16.04 8.32
N HIS A 426 -8.37 -16.69 7.16
CA HIS A 426 -9.25 -16.21 6.09
C HIS A 426 -10.76 -16.45 6.38
N ALA A 427 -11.12 -16.96 7.56
CA ALA A 427 -12.51 -17.14 8.02
C ALA A 427 -13.41 -17.96 7.06
N GLY A 428 -12.86 -18.91 6.30
CA GLY A 428 -13.59 -19.72 5.31
C GLY A 428 -13.93 -19.00 4.02
N THR A 429 -13.55 -17.73 3.86
CA THR A 429 -13.90 -16.91 2.67
C THR A 429 -13.04 -17.23 1.46
N GLY A 430 -11.82 -17.74 1.66
CA GLY A 430 -10.82 -17.91 0.59
C GLY A 430 -10.14 -16.63 0.14
N PHE A 431 -10.34 -15.53 0.87
CA PHE A 431 -9.75 -14.21 0.61
C PHE A 431 -9.04 -13.67 1.85
N ILE A 432 -8.12 -12.75 1.63
CA ILE A 432 -7.44 -12.00 2.67
C ILE A 432 -8.26 -10.74 2.98
N HIS A 433 -8.49 -10.48 4.27
CA HIS A 433 -9.21 -9.30 4.78
C HIS A 433 -8.26 -8.14 5.08
N GLU A 434 -8.80 -6.97 5.38
CA GLU A 434 -8.02 -5.82 5.84
C GLU A 434 -7.37 -6.10 7.20
N ALA A 435 -8.17 -6.50 8.18
CA ALA A 435 -7.70 -6.89 9.52
C ALA A 435 -8.59 -7.98 10.11
N PHE A 436 -8.05 -8.77 11.03
CA PHE A 436 -8.80 -9.76 11.79
C PHE A 436 -8.41 -9.75 13.27
N ASN A 437 -9.36 -10.19 14.13
CA ASN A 437 -9.10 -10.22 15.56
C ASN A 437 -8.17 -11.37 15.96
N LYS A 438 -7.15 -11.06 16.75
CA LYS A 438 -6.09 -12.00 17.19
C LYS A 438 -6.57 -13.27 17.89
N ASP A 439 -7.77 -13.24 18.50
CA ASP A 439 -8.36 -14.37 19.23
C ASP A 439 -9.47 -15.08 18.46
N ASN A 440 -10.11 -14.37 17.49
CA ASN A 440 -11.21 -14.90 16.69
C ASN A 440 -11.17 -14.35 15.27
N PRO A 441 -10.61 -15.09 14.31
CA PRO A 441 -10.46 -14.63 12.92
C PRO A 441 -11.79 -14.42 12.18
N ASN A 442 -12.93 -14.94 12.70
CA ASN A 442 -14.25 -14.63 12.14
C ASN A 442 -14.70 -13.18 12.41
N LYS A 443 -13.99 -12.46 13.29
CA LYS A 443 -14.16 -11.02 13.47
C LYS A 443 -13.10 -10.31 12.62
N PHE A 444 -13.49 -9.87 11.44
CA PHE A 444 -12.60 -9.18 10.49
C PHE A 444 -13.25 -7.90 9.96
N THR A 445 -12.43 -7.01 9.43
CA THR A 445 -12.83 -5.79 8.72
C THR A 445 -12.66 -6.00 7.21
N ARG A 446 -13.45 -5.30 6.43
CA ARG A 446 -13.43 -5.27 4.96
C ARG A 446 -13.23 -6.65 4.32
N ALA A 447 -14.34 -7.33 4.07
CA ALA A 447 -14.36 -8.64 3.39
C ALA A 447 -13.74 -8.60 1.97
N TRP A 448 -13.68 -7.42 1.36
CA TRP A 448 -13.14 -7.18 0.04
C TRP A 448 -12.17 -6.00 0.05
N PHE A 449 -10.92 -6.31 0.36
CA PHE A 449 -9.78 -5.40 0.29
C PHE A 449 -8.76 -5.96 -0.73
N ALA A 450 -8.77 -5.41 -1.94
CA ALA A 450 -8.09 -6.03 -3.08
C ALA A 450 -6.56 -6.00 -2.95
N TRP A 451 -5.99 -4.97 -2.33
CA TRP A 451 -4.55 -4.92 -2.11
C TRP A 451 -4.05 -6.09 -1.26
N ALA A 452 -4.72 -6.40 -0.14
CA ALA A 452 -4.34 -7.53 0.71
C ALA A 452 -4.34 -8.86 -0.06
N ASN A 453 -5.33 -9.06 -0.94
CA ASN A 453 -5.41 -10.23 -1.79
C ASN A 453 -4.25 -10.30 -2.79
N THR A 454 -3.96 -9.20 -3.46
CA THR A 454 -2.94 -9.19 -4.51
C THR A 454 -1.53 -9.34 -3.94
N ILE A 455 -1.21 -8.71 -2.80
CA ILE A 455 0.10 -8.85 -2.16
C ILE A 455 0.28 -10.24 -1.52
N PHE A 456 -0.81 -10.91 -1.09
CA PHE A 456 -0.75 -12.33 -0.72
C PHE A 456 -0.34 -13.17 -1.94
N GLY A 457 -0.90 -12.89 -3.11
CA GLY A 457 -0.46 -13.50 -4.35
C GLY A 457 1.03 -13.30 -4.65
N GLU A 458 1.56 -12.10 -4.35
CA GLU A 458 3.00 -11.80 -4.48
C GLU A 458 3.86 -12.66 -3.54
N LEU A 459 3.46 -12.79 -2.27
CA LEU A 459 4.15 -13.66 -1.30
C LEU A 459 4.13 -15.12 -1.78
N MET A 460 2.98 -15.61 -2.24
CA MET A 460 2.84 -16.96 -2.77
C MET A 460 3.75 -17.22 -3.99
N LEU A 461 3.79 -16.26 -4.94
CA LEU A 461 4.65 -16.36 -6.13
C LEU A 461 6.13 -16.32 -5.77
N LYS A 462 6.54 -15.42 -4.89
CA LYS A 462 7.92 -15.37 -4.38
C LYS A 462 8.30 -16.70 -3.74
N THR A 463 7.46 -17.23 -2.86
CA THR A 463 7.71 -18.50 -2.17
C THR A 463 7.75 -19.65 -3.18
N PHE A 464 6.82 -19.69 -4.14
CA PHE A 464 6.79 -20.72 -5.18
C PHE A 464 8.07 -20.74 -6.03
N ASN A 465 8.61 -19.58 -6.36
CA ASN A 465 9.80 -19.48 -7.20
C ASN A 465 11.10 -19.72 -6.43
N GLU A 466 11.19 -19.31 -5.17
CA GLU A 466 12.43 -19.34 -4.40
C GLU A 466 12.53 -20.52 -3.43
N ARG A 467 11.38 -20.98 -2.87
CA ARG A 467 11.28 -21.96 -1.79
C ARG A 467 10.00 -22.81 -1.90
N PRO A 468 9.81 -23.55 -3.01
CA PRO A 468 8.56 -24.29 -3.27
C PRO A 468 8.23 -25.35 -2.21
N ASP A 469 9.23 -25.86 -1.48
CA ASP A 469 9.08 -26.80 -0.37
C ASP A 469 8.26 -26.23 0.80
N LEU A 470 8.14 -24.92 0.93
CA LEU A 470 7.34 -24.28 1.97
C LEU A 470 5.82 -24.29 1.67
N LEU A 471 5.43 -24.67 0.46
CA LEU A 471 4.05 -24.74 -0.02
C LEU A 471 3.49 -26.17 -0.09
N ASN A 472 4.19 -27.14 0.52
CA ASN A 472 3.82 -28.55 0.51
C ASN A 472 3.44 -29.06 1.90
#